data_05ccf9d80f5ec5ef3b6f943991702f3a
#
_entry.id   05ccf9d80f5ec5ef3b6f943991702f3a
#
_cell.length_a   1.000
_cell.length_b   1.000
_cell.length_c   1.000
_cell.angle_alpha   90.00
_cell.angle_beta   90.00
_cell.angle_gamma   90.00
#
_symmetry.space_group_name_H-M   'P 1'
#
loop_
_entity.id
_entity.type
_entity.pdbx_description
1 polymer ?
#
loop_
_entity_poly.entity_id
_entity_poly.type
_entity_poly.pdbx_seq_one_letter_code
_entity_poly.pdbx_strand_id
1 'polypeptide(L)'
;MTDVERLFRTYNAALVRYLTRRLGDRDWAEEVAQETFVRALRQESITNERAWLFAVATNLVRDEARKDARRRRHLALLAEQERDSVVEPEQTTLERAQEAALARKAVDALAERDRLALLMREEGLDYNEIAEALELSPGSVGTTLSRARRRLVESYEALQHEREVREKNAAS
;
A
#
# COMPACT_ATOMS: atom_id res chain seq x y z
N MET A 1 -6.51 -19.13 -22.93
CA MET A 1 -7.46 -18.30 -22.16
C MET A 1 -7.00 -18.23 -20.70
N THR A 2 -6.90 -17.05 -20.18
CA THR A 2 -6.47 -16.84 -18.77
C THR A 2 -7.52 -17.35 -17.80
N ASP A 3 -7.11 -18.22 -16.88
CA ASP A 3 -7.98 -18.74 -15.82
C ASP A 3 -8.10 -17.72 -14.68
N VAL A 4 -9.04 -16.79 -14.84
CA VAL A 4 -9.23 -15.67 -13.89
C VAL A 4 -9.79 -16.16 -12.55
N GLU A 5 -10.58 -17.24 -12.52
CA GLU A 5 -11.06 -17.81 -11.26
C GLU A 5 -9.89 -18.31 -10.40
N ARG A 6 -8.96 -19.01 -11.00
CA ARG A 6 -7.73 -19.45 -10.32
C ARG A 6 -6.89 -18.26 -9.85
N LEU A 7 -6.70 -17.27 -10.71
CA LEU A 7 -5.97 -16.02 -10.37
C LEU A 7 -6.61 -15.32 -9.19
N PHE A 8 -7.93 -15.18 -9.20
CA PHE A 8 -8.67 -14.55 -8.11
C PHE A 8 -8.46 -15.29 -6.79
N ARG A 9 -8.67 -16.62 -6.79
CA ARG A 9 -8.47 -17.44 -5.58
C ARG A 9 -7.04 -17.35 -5.04
N THR A 10 -6.06 -17.28 -5.93
CA THR A 10 -4.64 -17.27 -5.56
C THR A 10 -4.17 -15.90 -5.06
N TYR A 11 -4.57 -14.82 -5.71
CA TYR A 11 -3.92 -13.51 -5.53
C TYR A 11 -4.82 -12.42 -4.95
N ASN A 12 -6.14 -12.59 -4.93
CA ASN A 12 -7.04 -11.50 -4.52
C ASN A 12 -6.75 -11.00 -3.09
N ALA A 13 -6.55 -11.90 -2.15
CA ALA A 13 -6.30 -11.53 -0.75
C ALA A 13 -5.03 -10.69 -0.60
N ALA A 14 -3.94 -11.09 -1.24
CA ALA A 14 -2.68 -10.35 -1.22
C ALA A 14 -2.80 -9.00 -1.93
N LEU A 15 -3.48 -8.97 -3.06
CA LEU A 15 -3.70 -7.74 -3.83
C LEU A 15 -4.54 -6.72 -3.04
N VAL A 16 -5.61 -7.16 -2.40
CA VAL A 16 -6.45 -6.30 -1.54
C VAL A 16 -5.67 -5.78 -0.33
N ARG A 17 -4.85 -6.62 0.33
CA ARG A 17 -3.99 -6.15 1.43
C ARG A 17 -3.01 -5.08 0.98
N TYR A 18 -2.34 -5.30 -0.13
CA TYR A 18 -1.41 -4.32 -0.73
C TYR A 18 -2.10 -2.99 -1.02
N LEU A 19 -3.23 -3.04 -1.70
CA LEU A 19 -4.01 -1.85 -2.04
C LEU A 19 -4.58 -1.15 -0.82
N THR A 20 -5.06 -1.88 0.18
CA THR A 20 -5.57 -1.30 1.43
C THR A 20 -4.48 -0.57 2.19
N ARG A 21 -3.28 -1.12 2.28
CA ARG A 21 -2.13 -0.45 2.90
C ARG A 21 -1.71 0.80 2.15
N ARG A 22 -1.79 0.76 0.82
CA ARG A 22 -1.47 1.91 -0.02
C ARG A 22 -2.49 3.02 0.06
N LEU A 23 -3.78 2.68 0.02
CA LEU A 23 -4.89 3.63 -0.10
C LEU A 23 -5.47 4.06 1.25
N GLY A 24 -5.35 3.22 2.27
CA GLY A 24 -6.00 3.43 3.56
C GLY A 24 -7.52 3.23 3.53
N ASP A 25 -8.06 2.66 2.46
CA ASP A 25 -9.49 2.44 2.22
C ASP A 25 -9.69 1.06 1.60
N ARG A 26 -10.32 0.15 2.35
CA ARG A 26 -10.54 -1.22 1.91
C ARG A 26 -11.57 -1.32 0.77
N ASP A 27 -12.64 -0.54 0.81
CA ASP A 27 -13.67 -0.58 -0.22
C ASP A 27 -13.10 -0.14 -1.58
N TRP A 28 -12.32 0.91 -1.59
CA TRP A 28 -11.60 1.33 -2.78
C TRP A 28 -10.56 0.28 -3.23
N ALA A 29 -9.84 -0.32 -2.30
CA ALA A 29 -8.91 -1.40 -2.62
C ALA A 29 -9.61 -2.58 -3.29
N GLU A 30 -10.77 -3.00 -2.80
CA GLU A 30 -11.57 -4.07 -3.39
C GLU A 30 -12.07 -3.70 -4.80
N GLU A 31 -12.51 -2.46 -5.03
CA GLU A 31 -12.90 -1.97 -6.36
C GLU A 31 -11.74 -2.03 -7.36
N VAL A 32 -10.57 -1.57 -6.97
CA VAL A 32 -9.36 -1.62 -7.82
C VAL A 32 -8.95 -3.06 -8.11
N ALA A 33 -9.01 -3.93 -7.10
CA ALA A 33 -8.72 -5.35 -7.28
C ALA A 33 -9.69 -6.00 -8.26
N GLN A 34 -10.99 -5.75 -8.13
CA GLN A 34 -12.01 -6.25 -9.07
C GLN A 34 -11.75 -5.79 -10.50
N GLU A 35 -11.48 -4.51 -10.72
CA GLU A 35 -11.15 -3.98 -12.05
C GLU A 35 -9.88 -4.62 -12.61
N THR A 36 -8.90 -4.91 -11.76
CA THR A 36 -7.69 -5.64 -12.17
C THR A 36 -8.02 -7.02 -12.72
N PHE A 37 -8.89 -7.78 -12.04
CA PHE A 37 -9.32 -9.11 -12.53
C PHE A 37 -10.23 -9.02 -13.77
N VAL A 38 -11.06 -8.00 -13.88
CA VAL A 38 -11.84 -7.73 -15.11
C VAL A 38 -10.89 -7.52 -16.30
N ARG A 39 -9.81 -6.79 -16.12
CA ARG A 39 -8.78 -6.63 -17.15
C ARG A 39 -8.06 -7.92 -17.48
N ALA A 40 -7.84 -8.78 -16.50
CA ALA A 40 -7.26 -10.11 -16.71
C ALA A 40 -8.13 -11.00 -17.61
N LEU A 41 -9.46 -10.87 -17.57
CA LEU A 41 -10.39 -11.58 -18.46
C LEU A 41 -10.16 -11.26 -19.95
N ARG A 42 -9.62 -10.10 -20.26
CA ARG A 42 -9.36 -9.64 -21.63
C ARG A 42 -8.01 -10.09 -22.16
N GLN A 43 -7.20 -10.75 -21.33
CA GLN A 43 -5.88 -11.25 -21.71
C GLN A 43 -5.98 -12.70 -22.17
N GLU A 44 -5.37 -13.01 -23.31
CA GLU A 44 -5.26 -14.40 -23.80
C GLU A 44 -4.35 -15.23 -22.88
N SER A 45 -3.23 -14.64 -22.46
CA SER A 45 -2.30 -15.24 -21.53
C SER A 45 -1.57 -14.16 -20.71
N ILE A 46 -1.18 -14.52 -19.49
CA ILE A 46 -0.37 -13.66 -18.63
C ILE A 46 0.85 -14.48 -18.19
N THR A 47 2.05 -14.04 -18.53
CA THR A 47 3.27 -14.80 -18.29
C THR A 47 3.69 -14.75 -16.81
N ASN A 48 3.78 -13.56 -16.24
CA ASN A 48 4.14 -13.34 -14.82
C ASN A 48 2.92 -12.81 -14.09
N GLU A 49 2.06 -13.71 -13.68
CA GLU A 49 0.72 -13.40 -13.19
C GLU A 49 0.71 -12.41 -12.00
N ARG A 50 1.50 -12.70 -10.97
CA ARG A 50 1.56 -11.85 -9.79
C ARG A 50 2.11 -10.46 -10.13
N ALA A 51 3.21 -10.38 -10.84
CA ALA A 51 3.80 -9.12 -11.29
C ALA A 51 2.82 -8.32 -12.15
N TRP A 52 2.12 -8.96 -13.07
CA TRP A 52 1.13 -8.33 -13.94
C TRP A 52 -0.05 -7.76 -13.14
N LEU A 53 -0.61 -8.54 -12.22
CA LEU A 53 -1.74 -8.09 -11.38
C LEU A 53 -1.37 -6.89 -10.53
N PHE A 54 -0.20 -6.92 -9.88
CA PHE A 54 0.27 -5.81 -9.07
C PHE A 54 0.61 -4.57 -9.90
N ALA A 55 1.17 -4.74 -11.09
CA ALA A 55 1.43 -3.66 -12.04
C ALA A 55 0.14 -2.98 -12.48
N VAL A 56 -0.86 -3.75 -12.91
CA VAL A 56 -2.16 -3.22 -13.36
C VAL A 56 -2.88 -2.48 -12.23
N ALA A 57 -2.95 -3.08 -11.04
CA ALA A 57 -3.57 -2.44 -9.89
C ALA A 57 -2.87 -1.13 -9.50
N THR A 58 -1.54 -1.13 -9.51
CA THR A 58 -0.74 0.07 -9.22
C THR A 58 -1.01 1.19 -10.22
N ASN A 59 -1.07 0.86 -11.50
CA ASN A 59 -1.36 1.84 -12.55
C ASN A 59 -2.80 2.34 -12.51
N LEU A 60 -3.77 1.49 -12.17
CA LEU A 60 -5.16 1.90 -11.97
C LEU A 60 -5.29 2.98 -10.90
N VAL A 61 -4.63 2.79 -9.76
CA VAL A 61 -4.64 3.80 -8.69
C VAL A 61 -4.01 5.10 -9.15
N ARG A 62 -2.89 5.05 -9.88
CA ARG A 62 -2.25 6.25 -10.44
C ARG A 62 -3.15 7.01 -11.41
N ASP A 63 -3.85 6.29 -12.28
CA ASP A 63 -4.75 6.87 -13.27
C ASP A 63 -5.96 7.52 -12.61
N GLU A 64 -6.59 6.88 -11.65
CA GLU A 64 -7.69 7.45 -10.86
C GLU A 64 -7.24 8.68 -10.08
N ALA A 65 -6.04 8.64 -9.50
CA ALA A 65 -5.46 9.76 -8.80
C ALA A 65 -5.30 11.01 -9.68
N ARG A 66 -4.98 10.83 -10.95
CA ARG A 66 -4.87 11.93 -11.92
C ARG A 66 -6.24 12.49 -12.32
N LYS A 67 -7.25 11.62 -12.46
CA LYS A 67 -8.60 12.02 -12.85
C LYS A 67 -9.34 12.75 -11.74
N ASP A 68 -9.11 12.37 -10.49
CA ASP A 68 -9.86 12.80 -9.32
C ASP A 68 -9.10 13.79 -8.40
N ALA A 69 -8.06 14.45 -8.89
CA ALA A 69 -7.33 15.45 -8.10
C ALA A 69 -8.25 16.55 -7.51
N ARG A 70 -9.39 16.82 -8.16
CA ARG A 70 -10.43 17.74 -7.65
C ARG A 70 -11.34 17.10 -6.60
N ARG A 71 -11.69 15.82 -6.75
CA ARG A 71 -12.48 15.05 -5.76
C ARG A 71 -11.71 14.81 -4.49
N ARG A 72 -10.39 14.67 -4.54
CA ARG A 72 -9.54 14.43 -3.38
C ARG A 72 -9.60 15.52 -2.33
N ARG A 73 -9.71 16.79 -2.73
CA ARG A 73 -9.83 17.90 -1.76
C ARG A 73 -11.12 17.82 -0.97
N HIS A 74 -12.17 17.28 -1.56
CA HIS A 74 -13.47 17.11 -0.89
C HIS A 74 -13.51 15.80 -0.09
N LEU A 75 -12.97 14.70 -0.62
CA LEU A 75 -12.89 13.39 0.03
C LEU A 75 -11.83 13.33 1.12
N ALA A 76 -10.78 14.13 1.07
CA ALA A 76 -9.77 14.21 2.13
C ALA A 76 -10.36 14.63 3.48
N LEU A 77 -11.36 15.51 3.48
CA LEU A 77 -12.09 15.92 4.70
C LEU A 77 -12.99 14.80 5.24
N LEU A 78 -13.55 13.96 4.36
CA LEU A 78 -14.36 12.80 4.73
C LEU A 78 -13.52 11.60 5.13
N ALA A 79 -12.37 11.39 4.47
CA ALA A 79 -11.44 10.31 4.74
C ALA A 79 -10.69 10.47 6.08
N GLU A 80 -10.47 11.68 6.57
CA GLU A 80 -9.98 11.91 7.93
C GLU A 80 -10.99 11.40 8.99
N GLN A 81 -12.28 11.52 8.73
CA GLN A 81 -13.33 10.99 9.63
C GLN A 81 -13.47 9.46 9.52
N GLU A 82 -13.28 8.87 8.33
CA GLU A 82 -13.38 7.43 8.11
C GLU A 82 -12.10 6.66 8.53
N ARG A 83 -10.93 7.28 8.50
CA ARG A 83 -9.68 6.69 8.99
C ARG A 83 -9.70 6.44 10.50
N ASP A 84 -10.46 7.21 11.24
CA ASP A 84 -10.73 6.98 12.66
C ASP A 84 -11.67 5.79 12.91
N SER A 85 -12.32 5.28 11.86
CA SER A 85 -13.29 4.17 11.94
C SER A 85 -12.78 2.84 11.38
N VAL A 86 -11.49 2.70 11.09
CA VAL A 86 -10.90 1.39 10.83
C VAL A 86 -11.06 0.56 12.10
N VAL A 87 -12.03 -0.36 12.08
CA VAL A 87 -12.30 -1.29 13.17
C VAL A 87 -11.02 -2.07 13.44
N GLU A 88 -10.31 -1.66 14.47
CA GLU A 88 -9.21 -2.44 15.01
C GLU A 88 -9.76 -3.72 15.64
N PRO A 89 -9.06 -4.85 15.53
CA PRO A 89 -9.47 -6.05 16.24
C PRO A 89 -9.58 -5.75 17.73
N GLU A 90 -10.67 -6.17 18.35
CA GLU A 90 -11.12 -5.85 19.71
C GLU A 90 -10.11 -6.12 20.86
N GLN A 91 -8.89 -6.59 20.55
CA GLN A 91 -7.87 -6.95 21.52
C GLN A 91 -6.58 -6.13 21.46
N THR A 92 -6.57 -5.05 20.67
CA THR A 92 -5.38 -4.21 20.56
C THR A 92 -5.37 -3.20 21.71
N THR A 93 -4.32 -3.19 22.51
CA THR A 93 -4.13 -2.16 23.52
C THR A 93 -3.99 -0.79 22.85
N LEU A 94 -4.38 0.29 23.56
CA LEU A 94 -4.21 1.67 23.08
C LEU A 94 -2.77 1.94 22.60
N GLU A 95 -1.79 1.40 23.29
CA GLU A 95 -0.37 1.52 22.96
C GLU A 95 -0.04 0.89 21.61
N ARG A 96 -0.54 -0.33 21.33
CA ARG A 96 -0.35 -0.99 20.03
C ARG A 96 -1.05 -0.25 18.89
N ALA A 97 -2.24 0.30 19.14
CA ALA A 97 -2.95 1.13 18.17
C ALA A 97 -2.16 2.39 17.82
N GLN A 98 -1.53 3.02 18.80
CA GLN A 98 -0.67 4.19 18.60
C GLN A 98 0.60 3.84 17.82
N GLU A 99 1.24 2.71 18.13
CA GLU A 99 2.41 2.22 17.39
C GLU A 99 2.06 1.92 15.93
N ALA A 100 0.93 1.26 15.68
CA ALA A 100 0.45 0.96 14.33
C ALA A 100 0.14 2.25 13.54
N ALA A 101 -0.43 3.27 14.18
CA ALA A 101 -0.69 4.56 13.56
C ALA A 101 0.62 5.28 13.19
N LEU A 102 1.64 5.24 14.04
CA LEU A 102 2.97 5.78 13.75
C LEU A 102 3.63 5.04 12.58
N ALA A 103 3.54 3.72 12.56
CA ALA A 103 4.07 2.91 11.47
C ALA A 103 3.42 3.25 10.13
N ARG A 104 2.10 3.43 10.08
CA ARG A 104 1.39 3.88 8.87
C ARG A 104 1.86 5.25 8.41
N LYS A 105 2.01 6.22 9.31
CA LYS A 105 2.54 7.54 8.97
C LYS A 105 3.95 7.47 8.43
N ALA A 106 4.80 6.63 9.01
CA ALA A 106 6.17 6.44 8.55
C ALA A 106 6.21 5.84 7.13
N VAL A 107 5.37 4.87 6.84
CA VAL A 107 5.22 4.30 5.48
C VAL A 107 4.70 5.34 4.49
N ASP A 108 3.70 6.11 4.86
CA ASP A 108 3.11 7.15 4.01
C ASP A 108 4.08 8.30 3.71
N ALA A 109 5.06 8.54 4.58
CA ALA A 109 6.10 9.55 4.38
C ALA A 109 7.18 9.12 3.38
N LEU A 110 7.25 7.84 2.99
CA LEU A 110 8.19 7.36 1.99
C LEU A 110 7.86 7.89 0.59
N ALA A 111 8.89 8.06 -0.25
CA ALA A 111 8.69 8.29 -1.67
C ALA A 111 7.84 7.14 -2.27
N GLU A 112 6.98 7.45 -3.23
CA GLU A 112 6.02 6.47 -3.77
C GLU A 112 6.68 5.16 -4.22
N ARG A 113 7.77 5.24 -4.98
CA ARG A 113 8.50 4.07 -5.46
C ARG A 113 9.02 3.20 -4.31
N ASP A 114 9.61 3.81 -3.30
CA ASP A 114 10.14 3.12 -2.12
C ASP A 114 9.02 2.45 -1.33
N ARG A 115 7.92 3.15 -1.12
CA ARG A 115 6.73 2.64 -0.45
C ARG A 115 6.13 1.44 -1.17
N LEU A 116 5.89 1.56 -2.47
CA LEU A 116 5.30 0.48 -3.26
C LEU A 116 6.20 -0.76 -3.31
N ALA A 117 7.50 -0.58 -3.44
CA ALA A 117 8.45 -1.70 -3.40
C ALA A 117 8.40 -2.46 -2.06
N LEU A 118 8.36 -1.74 -0.93
CA LEU A 118 8.21 -2.35 0.38
C LEU A 118 6.86 -3.08 0.53
N LEU A 119 5.76 -2.46 0.14
CA LEU A 119 4.43 -3.06 0.24
C LEU A 119 4.32 -4.32 -0.63
N MET A 120 4.89 -4.32 -1.83
CA MET A 120 4.96 -5.50 -2.70
C MET A 120 5.82 -6.61 -2.09
N ARG A 121 6.98 -6.26 -1.52
CA ARG A 121 7.86 -7.23 -0.86
C ARG A 121 7.19 -7.88 0.35
N GLU A 122 6.42 -7.15 1.10
CA GLU A 122 5.61 -7.67 2.21
C GLU A 122 4.60 -8.72 1.77
N GLU A 123 4.04 -8.59 0.57
CA GLU A 123 3.14 -9.58 -0.02
C GLU A 123 3.87 -10.73 -0.74
N GLY A 124 5.19 -10.80 -0.61
CA GLY A 124 5.98 -11.92 -1.07
C GLY A 124 6.46 -11.83 -2.52
N LEU A 125 6.32 -10.68 -3.20
CA LEU A 125 6.88 -10.51 -4.52
C LEU A 125 8.41 -10.61 -4.44
N ASP A 126 9.00 -11.33 -5.38
CA ASP A 126 10.46 -11.38 -5.52
C ASP A 126 10.99 -10.13 -6.25
N TYR A 127 12.31 -9.99 -6.32
CA TYR A 127 12.92 -8.81 -6.92
C TYR A 127 12.59 -8.64 -8.41
N ASN A 128 12.50 -9.73 -9.16
CA ASN A 128 12.11 -9.67 -10.56
C ASN A 128 10.66 -9.24 -10.74
N GLU A 129 9.76 -9.74 -9.90
CA GLU A 129 8.35 -9.36 -9.92
C GLU A 129 8.17 -7.88 -9.55
N ILE A 130 8.88 -7.39 -8.55
CA ILE A 130 8.87 -5.96 -8.17
C ILE A 130 9.42 -5.10 -9.30
N ALA A 131 10.54 -5.50 -9.90
CA ALA A 131 11.12 -4.80 -11.04
C ALA A 131 10.15 -4.67 -12.21
N GLU A 132 9.46 -5.76 -12.55
CA GLU A 132 8.45 -5.77 -13.61
C GLU A 132 7.25 -4.90 -13.24
N ALA A 133 6.72 -5.04 -12.03
CA ALA A 133 5.53 -4.31 -11.58
C ALA A 133 5.76 -2.79 -11.47
N LEU A 134 6.97 -2.36 -11.11
CA LEU A 134 7.32 -0.95 -10.93
C LEU A 134 8.14 -0.37 -12.08
N GLU A 135 8.38 -1.14 -13.13
CA GLU A 135 9.21 -0.73 -14.29
C GLU A 135 10.63 -0.29 -13.85
N LEU A 136 11.23 -1.08 -12.97
CA LEU A 136 12.60 -0.90 -12.49
C LEU A 136 13.54 -1.92 -13.14
N SER A 137 14.81 -1.60 -13.20
CA SER A 137 15.82 -2.63 -13.49
C SER A 137 15.92 -3.62 -12.32
N PRO A 138 16.07 -4.94 -12.57
CA PRO A 138 16.18 -5.91 -11.48
C PRO A 138 17.29 -5.59 -10.48
N GLY A 139 18.42 -5.07 -10.96
CA GLY A 139 19.55 -4.68 -10.11
C GLY A 139 19.29 -3.48 -9.19
N SER A 140 18.28 -2.67 -9.47
CA SER A 140 17.95 -1.50 -8.64
C SER A 140 16.94 -1.80 -7.52
N VAL A 141 16.28 -2.96 -7.55
CA VAL A 141 15.26 -3.31 -6.54
C VAL A 141 15.88 -3.47 -5.15
N GLY A 142 17.01 -4.16 -5.04
CA GLY A 142 17.72 -4.32 -3.76
C GLY A 142 18.12 -2.99 -3.13
N THR A 143 18.66 -2.08 -3.92
CA THR A 143 19.02 -0.72 -3.48
C THR A 143 17.78 0.08 -3.07
N THR A 144 16.71 0.00 -3.84
CA THR A 144 15.42 0.65 -3.52
C THR A 144 14.87 0.15 -2.20
N LEU A 145 14.82 -1.15 -1.98
CA LEU A 145 14.34 -1.75 -0.73
C LEU A 145 15.22 -1.38 0.47
N SER A 146 16.54 -1.42 0.33
CA SER A 146 17.47 -1.05 1.40
C SER A 146 17.31 0.41 1.80
N ARG A 147 17.20 1.31 0.83
CA ARG A 147 16.93 2.72 1.07
C ARG A 147 15.57 2.94 1.73
N ALA A 148 14.54 2.26 1.24
CA ALA A 148 13.19 2.35 1.78
C ALA A 148 13.13 1.91 3.24
N ARG A 149 13.77 0.80 3.59
CA ARG A 149 13.85 0.30 4.98
C ARG A 149 14.56 1.28 5.90
N ARG A 150 15.67 1.84 5.46
CA ARG A 150 16.42 2.82 6.23
C ARG A 150 15.60 4.08 6.49
N ARG A 151 14.96 4.62 5.46
CA ARG A 151 14.11 5.81 5.58
C ARG A 151 12.87 5.54 6.42
N LEU A 152 12.31 4.33 6.35
CA LEU A 152 11.19 3.93 7.19
C LEU A 152 11.57 3.96 8.67
N VAL A 153 12.71 3.39 9.04
CA VAL A 153 13.21 3.39 10.43
C VAL A 153 13.45 4.83 10.89
N GLU A 154 14.15 5.64 10.10
CA GLU A 154 14.41 7.06 10.41
C GLU A 154 13.11 7.86 10.61
N SER A 155 12.14 7.67 9.73
CA SER A 155 10.84 8.34 9.83
C SER A 155 10.04 7.90 11.05
N TYR A 156 10.03 6.60 11.34
CA TYR A 156 9.35 6.06 12.52
C TYR A 156 9.96 6.58 13.82
N GLU A 157 11.28 6.58 13.93
CA GLU A 157 11.99 7.10 15.11
C GLU A 157 11.73 8.60 15.32
N ALA A 158 11.73 9.39 14.25
CA ALA A 158 11.41 10.81 14.31
C ALA A 158 9.97 11.05 14.82
N LEU A 159 9.00 10.32 14.30
CA LEU A 159 7.60 10.42 14.75
C LEU A 159 7.42 9.96 16.20
N GLN A 160 8.11 8.93 16.61
CA GLN A 160 8.10 8.45 18.00
C GLN A 160 8.66 9.51 18.95
N HIS A 161 9.76 10.14 18.60
CA HIS A 161 10.36 11.22 19.38
C HIS A 161 9.43 12.44 19.51
N GLU A 162 8.78 12.85 18.44
CA GLU A 162 7.79 13.94 18.46
C GLU A 162 6.62 13.62 19.41
N ARG A 163 6.15 12.37 19.40
CA ARG A 163 5.09 11.92 20.32
C ARG A 163 5.54 12.05 21.76
N GLU A 164 6.72 11.55 22.10
CA GLU A 164 7.28 11.62 23.48
C GLU A 164 7.44 13.06 23.97
N VAL A 165 7.88 13.95 23.11
CA VAL A 165 8.01 15.39 23.43
C VAL A 165 6.64 16.01 23.71
N ARG A 166 5.62 15.69 22.91
CA ARG A 166 4.26 16.18 23.13
C ARG A 166 3.66 15.68 24.45
N GLU A 167 3.86 14.42 24.76
CA GLU A 167 3.37 13.82 26.01
C GLU A 167 4.04 14.46 27.24
N LYS A 168 5.33 14.72 27.20
CA LYS A 168 6.04 15.43 28.28
C LYS A 168 5.54 16.87 28.44
N ASN A 169 5.30 17.59 27.35
CA ASN A 169 4.80 18.96 27.39
C ASN A 169 3.35 19.03 27.88
N ALA A 170 2.53 18.03 27.61
CA ALA A 170 1.14 17.95 28.07
C ALA A 170 1.04 17.58 29.56
N ALA A 171 2.05 16.92 30.12
CA ALA A 171 2.11 16.53 31.52
C ALA A 171 2.72 17.62 32.44
N SER A 172 3.20 18.72 31.88
CA SER A 172 3.77 19.86 32.60
C SER A 172 2.76 21.00 32.70
#